data_7a38946d7fce1bf418217269ea3b660b
#
_entry.id   7a38946d7fce1bf418217269ea3b660b
#
_cell.length_a   1.000
_cell.length_b   1.000
_cell.length_c   1.000
_cell.angle_alpha   90.00
_cell.angle_beta   90.00
_cell.angle_gamma   90.00
#
_symmetry.space_group_name_H-M   'P 1'
#
loop_
_entity.id
_entity.type
_entity.pdbx_description
1 polymer ?
#
loop_
_entity_poly.entity_id
_entity_poly.type
_entity_poly.pdbx_seq_one_letter_code
_entity_poly.pdbx_strand_id
1 'polypeptide(L)'
;MLRPRRFDHEIDPGRVQIQARKVAFDVSHAPLHWIPGHPVASNVIGLLNVVLPVAERWFVATYNEALPLVKDPRLAEDMRGFIGQEATHADVHERVLQDLMVARGVDPAPILRQLDYVFAQVLSPIPSTDPRRRLNHLCDRLWLIAAIEHYTAVLGDFALNSRWDDYGADPTLVDVFRWHGSEEVEHRNVAHEVAVYFHDSYLDRIRSMAMAATLIAGFFNRGAWYLCRTDPSLDMSWWRMQRLRADDSKRGLLPMYRKLFGSATLTYFRPNYSPEDVGSTAQAVAYLASSPAARAAHL
;
A
#
# COMPACT_ATOMS: atom_id res chain seq x y z
N MET A 1 8.60 17.62 -27.69
CA MET A 1 8.98 16.21 -27.53
C MET A 1 10.07 16.13 -26.47
N LEU A 2 9.73 15.88 -25.20
CA LEU A 2 10.69 15.62 -24.14
C LEU A 2 10.96 14.11 -24.15
N ARG A 3 12.18 13.73 -24.46
CA ARG A 3 12.64 12.33 -24.32
C ARG A 3 12.56 11.94 -22.85
N PRO A 4 12.06 10.72 -22.50
CA PRO A 4 12.20 10.22 -21.16
C PRO A 4 13.69 10.14 -20.83
N ARG A 5 14.11 10.69 -19.68
CA ARG A 5 15.44 10.46 -19.14
C ARG A 5 15.60 8.93 -19.00
N ARG A 6 16.52 8.35 -19.75
CA ARG A 6 17.09 7.05 -19.42
C ARG A 6 17.76 7.25 -18.06
N PHE A 7 17.28 6.54 -17.05
CA PHE A 7 18.05 6.37 -15.83
C PHE A 7 19.33 5.65 -16.24
N ASP A 8 20.47 6.34 -16.11
CA ASP A 8 21.77 5.74 -16.30
C ASP A 8 21.90 4.60 -15.30
N HIS A 9 22.20 3.40 -15.78
CA HIS A 9 22.64 2.17 -15.13
C HIS A 9 22.78 2.27 -13.59
N GLU A 10 21.64 2.35 -12.87
CA GLU A 10 21.63 1.98 -11.47
C GLU A 10 21.99 0.51 -11.41
N ILE A 11 23.04 0.19 -10.67
CA ILE A 11 23.41 -1.20 -10.40
C ILE A 11 22.22 -1.77 -9.64
N ASP A 12 21.48 -2.71 -10.25
CA ASP A 12 20.45 -3.46 -9.56
C ASP A 12 21.12 -4.12 -8.35
N PRO A 13 20.71 -3.81 -7.11
CA PRO A 13 21.33 -4.40 -5.91
C PRO A 13 21.12 -5.92 -5.84
N GLY A 14 20.44 -6.50 -6.83
CA GLY A 14 20.04 -7.88 -6.82
C GLY A 14 18.83 -8.11 -5.92
N ARG A 15 18.57 -9.36 -5.58
CA ARG A 15 17.45 -9.71 -4.70
C ARG A 15 17.74 -9.27 -3.26
N VAL A 16 16.93 -8.39 -2.74
CA VAL A 16 17.00 -7.93 -1.35
C VAL A 16 16.30 -8.95 -0.47
N GLN A 17 16.92 -9.33 0.64
CA GLN A 17 16.28 -10.16 1.67
C GLN A 17 15.26 -9.31 2.42
N ILE A 18 14.01 -9.76 2.43
CA ILE A 18 12.92 -9.07 3.13
C ILE A 18 13.07 -9.28 4.64
N GLN A 19 13.22 -8.20 5.39
CA GLN A 19 13.40 -8.24 6.85
C GLN A 19 12.55 -7.17 7.53
N ALA A 20 11.80 -7.56 8.56
CA ALA A 20 11.02 -6.62 9.35
C ALA A 20 11.94 -5.63 10.09
N ARG A 21 11.62 -4.33 10.01
CA ARG A 21 12.32 -3.24 10.71
C ARG A 21 11.44 -2.70 11.82
N LYS A 22 11.90 -2.73 13.05
CA LYS A 22 11.16 -2.21 14.21
C LYS A 22 11.25 -0.68 14.27
N VAL A 23 10.54 -0.01 13.40
CA VAL A 23 10.50 1.46 13.34
C VAL A 23 9.50 2.04 14.32
N ALA A 24 9.75 3.29 14.72
CA ALA A 24 8.83 4.09 15.52
C ALA A 24 8.81 5.54 15.01
N PHE A 25 7.61 6.12 14.95
CA PHE A 25 7.40 7.51 14.52
C PHE A 25 6.63 8.26 15.60
N ASP A 26 7.11 9.43 15.99
CA ASP A 26 6.35 10.36 16.83
C ASP A 26 5.61 11.36 15.96
N VAL A 27 4.32 11.11 15.75
CA VAL A 27 3.42 11.97 14.99
C VAL A 27 2.57 12.90 15.84
N SER A 28 2.81 12.93 17.15
CA SER A 28 1.98 13.69 18.10
C SER A 28 1.96 15.19 17.82
N HIS A 29 3.02 15.72 17.23
CA HIS A 29 3.17 17.13 16.87
C HIS A 29 2.75 17.46 15.43
N ALA A 30 2.56 16.44 14.58
CA ALA A 30 2.20 16.66 13.18
C ALA A 30 0.79 17.27 13.05
N PRO A 31 0.56 18.18 12.09
CA PRO A 31 -0.79 18.69 11.84
C PRO A 31 -1.63 17.66 11.07
N LEU A 32 -2.95 17.67 11.26
CA LEU A 32 -3.87 16.81 10.48
C LEU A 32 -3.69 17.03 8.97
N HIS A 33 -3.62 18.31 8.56
CA HIS A 33 -3.28 18.68 7.18
C HIS A 33 -1.76 18.81 7.04
N TRP A 34 -1.10 17.69 7.05
CA TRP A 34 0.37 17.59 7.08
C TRP A 34 1.08 18.07 5.80
N ILE A 35 0.32 18.31 4.71
CA ILE A 35 0.78 19.04 3.53
C ILE A 35 0.14 20.44 3.57
N PRO A 36 0.88 21.50 3.96
CA PRO A 36 0.34 22.84 4.13
C PRO A 36 -0.36 23.36 2.88
N GLY A 37 -1.58 23.89 3.05
CA GLY A 37 -2.39 24.41 1.93
C GLY A 37 -3.06 23.33 1.05
N HIS A 38 -2.82 22.04 1.32
CA HIS A 38 -3.34 20.92 0.55
C HIS A 38 -4.10 19.90 1.40
N PRO A 39 -5.22 20.30 2.03
CA PRO A 39 -5.96 19.44 2.95
C PRO A 39 -6.56 18.20 2.27
N VAL A 40 -6.93 18.30 1.00
CA VAL A 40 -7.45 17.14 0.24
C VAL A 40 -6.34 16.10 0.04
N ALA A 41 -5.13 16.52 -0.33
CA ALA A 41 -4.00 15.61 -0.45
C ALA A 41 -3.67 14.96 0.90
N SER A 42 -3.63 15.74 2.00
CA SER A 42 -3.41 15.23 3.36
C SER A 42 -4.45 14.18 3.76
N ASN A 43 -5.74 14.42 3.49
CA ASN A 43 -6.83 13.49 3.81
C ASN A 43 -6.79 12.24 2.91
N VAL A 44 -6.48 12.37 1.61
CA VAL A 44 -6.41 11.22 0.68
C VAL A 44 -5.27 10.29 1.05
N ILE A 45 -4.08 10.81 1.33
CA ILE A 45 -2.96 9.98 1.78
C ILE A 45 -3.18 9.51 3.22
N GLY A 46 -3.71 10.38 4.10
CA GLY A 46 -4.05 10.01 5.48
C GLY A 46 -5.05 8.85 5.59
N LEU A 47 -5.90 8.65 4.57
CA LEU A 47 -6.82 7.50 4.50
C LEU A 47 -6.07 6.15 4.54
N LEU A 48 -4.82 6.09 4.08
CA LEU A 48 -3.99 4.90 4.19
C LEU A 48 -3.87 4.43 5.65
N ASN A 49 -3.73 5.35 6.61
CA ASN A 49 -3.66 4.99 8.03
C ASN A 49 -4.96 4.32 8.56
N VAL A 50 -6.08 4.48 7.87
CA VAL A 50 -7.36 3.82 8.23
C VAL A 50 -7.49 2.46 7.54
N VAL A 51 -7.01 2.36 6.29
CA VAL A 51 -7.24 1.18 5.43
C VAL A 51 -6.18 0.11 5.67
N LEU A 52 -4.91 0.51 5.72
CA LEU A 52 -3.77 -0.41 5.76
C LEU A 52 -3.78 -1.34 6.99
N PRO A 53 -4.03 -0.88 8.23
CA PRO A 53 -3.98 -1.78 9.39
C PRO A 53 -4.90 -2.99 9.27
N VAL A 54 -6.08 -2.82 8.67
CA VAL A 54 -7.05 -3.91 8.48
C VAL A 54 -6.62 -4.83 7.34
N ALA A 55 -6.18 -4.26 6.21
CA ALA A 55 -5.76 -5.02 5.03
C ALA A 55 -4.50 -5.84 5.30
N GLU A 56 -3.49 -5.23 5.91
CA GLU A 56 -2.20 -5.85 6.19
C GLU A 56 -2.30 -6.96 7.24
N ARG A 57 -3.11 -6.80 8.29
CA ARG A 57 -3.42 -7.89 9.22
C ARG A 57 -4.10 -9.06 8.51
N TRP A 58 -4.93 -8.81 7.50
CA TRP A 58 -5.51 -9.86 6.69
C TRP A 58 -4.45 -10.52 5.77
N PHE A 59 -3.47 -9.78 5.24
CA PHE A 59 -2.33 -10.34 4.52
C PHE A 59 -1.53 -11.28 5.42
N VAL A 60 -1.15 -10.83 6.61
CA VAL A 60 -0.46 -11.62 7.63
C VAL A 60 -1.21 -12.92 7.93
N ALA A 61 -2.52 -12.85 8.16
CA ALA A 61 -3.33 -14.05 8.46
C ALA A 61 -3.36 -15.03 7.27
N THR A 62 -3.50 -14.52 6.04
CA THR A 62 -3.53 -15.34 4.81
C THR A 62 -2.17 -16.01 4.54
N TYR A 63 -1.07 -15.29 4.73
CA TYR A 63 0.28 -15.82 4.55
C TYR A 63 0.65 -16.84 5.64
N ASN A 64 0.22 -16.64 6.88
CA ASN A 64 0.37 -17.63 7.93
C ASN A 64 -0.41 -18.93 7.65
N GLU A 65 -1.57 -18.86 6.98
CA GLU A 65 -2.29 -20.04 6.51
C GLU A 65 -1.55 -20.75 5.36
N ALA A 66 -0.92 -19.99 4.46
CA ALA A 66 -0.20 -20.51 3.29
C ALA A 66 1.18 -21.09 3.63
N LEU A 67 1.93 -20.46 4.54
CA LEU A 67 3.33 -20.76 4.85
C LEU A 67 3.63 -22.23 5.14
N PRO A 68 2.82 -22.98 5.92
CA PRO A 68 3.05 -24.41 6.18
C PRO A 68 2.95 -25.29 4.93
N LEU A 69 2.36 -24.79 3.85
CA LEU A 69 2.16 -25.52 2.58
C LEU A 69 3.32 -25.29 1.59
N VAL A 70 4.19 -24.31 1.86
CA VAL A 70 5.33 -23.96 1.00
C VAL A 70 6.52 -24.86 1.33
N LYS A 71 7.02 -25.55 0.31
CA LYS A 71 8.17 -26.47 0.42
C LYS A 71 9.49 -25.85 -0.01
N ASP A 72 9.44 -24.77 -0.78
CA ASP A 72 10.64 -24.00 -1.18
C ASP A 72 11.16 -23.22 0.03
N PRO A 73 12.36 -23.53 0.57
CA PRO A 73 12.89 -22.87 1.76
C PRO A 73 13.11 -21.38 1.57
N ARG A 74 13.52 -20.98 0.35
CA ARG A 74 13.76 -19.59 0.00
C ARG A 74 12.45 -18.80 0.00
N LEU A 75 11.42 -19.31 -0.70
CA LEU A 75 10.12 -18.65 -0.73
C LEU A 75 9.49 -18.60 0.67
N ALA A 76 9.67 -19.64 1.48
CA ALA A 76 9.21 -19.64 2.87
C ALA A 76 9.93 -18.59 3.73
N GLU A 77 11.22 -18.31 3.48
CA GLU A 77 11.97 -17.27 4.17
C GLU A 77 11.47 -15.88 3.76
N ASP A 78 11.30 -15.62 2.46
CA ASP A 78 10.74 -14.38 1.94
C ASP A 78 9.32 -14.13 2.48
N MET A 79 8.48 -15.16 2.57
CA MET A 79 7.15 -15.07 3.20
C MET A 79 7.21 -14.68 4.68
N ARG A 80 8.19 -15.19 5.45
CA ARG A 80 8.37 -14.78 6.85
C ARG A 80 8.77 -13.32 6.95
N GLY A 81 9.66 -12.87 6.07
CA GLY A 81 10.05 -11.46 5.98
C GLY A 81 8.85 -10.57 5.68
N PHE A 82 8.07 -10.93 4.66
CA PHE A 82 6.82 -10.25 4.29
C PHE A 82 5.83 -10.18 5.46
N ILE A 83 5.53 -11.31 6.12
CA ILE A 83 4.66 -11.35 7.31
C ILE A 83 5.15 -10.38 8.40
N GLY A 84 6.45 -10.30 8.61
CA GLY A 84 7.04 -9.42 9.62
C GLY A 84 6.95 -7.94 9.25
N GLN A 85 7.19 -7.58 7.98
CA GLN A 85 7.05 -6.19 7.50
C GLN A 85 5.58 -5.76 7.54
N GLU A 86 4.64 -6.56 7.02
CA GLU A 86 3.20 -6.27 7.04
C GLU A 86 2.63 -6.09 8.46
N ALA A 87 3.10 -6.90 9.42
CA ALA A 87 2.72 -6.71 10.82
C ALA A 87 3.23 -5.37 11.37
N THR A 88 4.43 -4.94 11.00
CA THR A 88 5.00 -3.66 11.41
C THR A 88 4.29 -2.48 10.74
N HIS A 89 3.95 -2.61 9.44
CA HIS A 89 3.16 -1.62 8.70
C HIS A 89 1.82 -1.37 9.37
N ALA A 90 1.07 -2.45 9.65
CA ALA A 90 -0.21 -2.38 10.34
C ALA A 90 -0.12 -1.65 11.69
N ASP A 91 0.91 -1.94 12.49
CA ASP A 91 1.11 -1.33 13.79
C ASP A 91 1.51 0.16 13.69
N VAL A 92 2.34 0.53 12.72
CA VAL A 92 2.74 1.93 12.49
C VAL A 92 1.53 2.75 12.04
N HIS A 93 0.79 2.29 11.03
CA HIS A 93 -0.38 3.00 10.54
C HIS A 93 -1.51 3.09 11.56
N GLU A 94 -1.70 2.06 12.40
CA GLU A 94 -2.65 2.11 13.53
C GLU A 94 -2.26 3.20 14.54
N ARG A 95 -0.96 3.32 14.87
CA ARG A 95 -0.48 4.40 15.76
C ARG A 95 -0.69 5.77 15.14
N VAL A 96 -0.37 5.97 13.86
CA VAL A 96 -0.64 7.23 13.16
C VAL A 96 -2.14 7.54 13.14
N LEU A 97 -2.99 6.54 12.94
CA LEU A 97 -4.44 6.71 13.03
C LEU A 97 -4.86 7.22 14.41
N GLN A 98 -4.37 6.60 15.50
CA GLN A 98 -4.76 6.95 16.87
C GLN A 98 -4.13 8.28 17.31
N ASP A 99 -2.81 8.43 17.18
CA ASP A 99 -2.05 9.53 17.75
C ASP A 99 -2.17 10.83 16.95
N LEU A 100 -2.48 10.74 15.66
CA LEU A 100 -2.69 11.91 14.80
C LEU A 100 -4.15 12.13 14.47
N MET A 101 -4.83 11.17 13.83
CA MET A 101 -6.15 11.42 13.24
C MET A 101 -7.25 11.42 14.30
N VAL A 102 -7.36 10.34 15.11
CA VAL A 102 -8.38 10.22 16.16
C VAL A 102 -8.16 11.27 17.25
N ALA A 103 -6.92 11.49 17.68
CA ALA A 103 -6.57 12.52 18.64
C ALA A 103 -6.97 13.95 18.20
N ARG A 104 -7.16 14.18 16.89
CA ARG A 104 -7.64 15.45 16.31
C ARG A 104 -9.11 15.42 15.87
N GLY A 105 -9.86 14.42 16.35
CA GLY A 105 -11.31 14.36 16.20
C GLY A 105 -11.80 13.69 14.92
N VAL A 106 -10.95 13.02 14.15
CA VAL A 106 -11.40 12.19 13.03
C VAL A 106 -12.09 10.94 13.56
N ASP A 107 -13.32 10.66 13.10
CA ASP A 107 -14.02 9.41 13.38
C ASP A 107 -13.78 8.39 12.24
N PRO A 108 -12.95 7.37 12.43
CA PRO A 108 -12.70 6.36 11.41
C PRO A 108 -13.78 5.26 11.36
N ALA A 109 -14.66 5.17 12.35
CA ALA A 109 -15.58 4.04 12.53
C ALA A 109 -16.45 3.72 11.31
N PRO A 110 -16.99 4.70 10.54
CA PRO A 110 -17.77 4.38 9.34
C PRO A 110 -16.97 3.70 8.24
N ILE A 111 -15.66 4.01 8.12
CA ILE A 111 -14.77 3.37 7.17
C ILE A 111 -14.36 1.98 7.68
N LEU A 112 -13.97 1.88 8.95
CA LEU A 112 -13.53 0.62 9.57
C LEU A 112 -14.65 -0.44 9.50
N ARG A 113 -15.92 -0.10 9.77
CA ARG A 113 -17.02 -1.05 9.61
C ARG A 113 -17.14 -1.64 8.20
N GLN A 114 -16.84 -0.87 7.16
CA GLN A 114 -16.87 -1.37 5.77
C GLN A 114 -15.69 -2.28 5.48
N LEU A 115 -14.51 -1.93 6.00
CA LEU A 115 -13.30 -2.75 5.87
C LEU A 115 -13.47 -4.08 6.62
N ASP A 116 -13.96 -4.04 7.86
CA ASP A 116 -14.23 -5.24 8.66
C ASP A 116 -15.21 -6.17 7.94
N TYR A 117 -16.28 -5.63 7.34
CA TYR A 117 -17.21 -6.44 6.56
C TYR A 117 -16.49 -7.14 5.39
N VAL A 118 -15.65 -6.43 4.64
CA VAL A 118 -14.94 -7.01 3.49
C VAL A 118 -13.90 -8.05 3.94
N PHE A 119 -13.02 -7.70 4.86
CA PHE A 119 -11.89 -8.54 5.23
C PHE A 119 -12.27 -9.67 6.20
N ALA A 120 -13.17 -9.43 7.16
CA ALA A 120 -13.55 -10.41 8.16
C ALA A 120 -14.77 -11.26 7.77
N GLN A 121 -15.59 -10.85 6.79
CA GLN A 121 -16.77 -11.61 6.35
C GLN A 121 -16.62 -12.13 4.92
N VAL A 122 -16.26 -11.27 3.95
CA VAL A 122 -16.23 -11.65 2.54
C VAL A 122 -14.94 -12.40 2.18
N LEU A 123 -13.80 -11.96 2.69
CA LEU A 123 -12.47 -12.49 2.38
C LEU A 123 -11.90 -13.42 3.46
N SER A 124 -12.69 -13.74 4.49
CA SER A 124 -12.28 -14.69 5.53
C SER A 124 -12.20 -16.13 4.98
N PRO A 125 -11.46 -17.02 5.64
CA PRO A 125 -11.44 -18.44 5.28
C PRO A 125 -12.85 -19.05 5.25
N ILE A 126 -13.16 -19.80 4.20
CA ILE A 126 -14.49 -20.44 4.08
C ILE A 126 -14.64 -21.62 5.07
N PRO A 127 -15.78 -21.77 5.72
CA PRO A 127 -16.07 -22.88 6.61
C PRO A 127 -16.36 -24.16 5.81
N SER A 128 -15.35 -24.72 5.11
CA SER A 128 -15.46 -25.93 4.31
C SER A 128 -14.59 -27.04 4.88
N THR A 129 -15.11 -28.27 4.90
CA THR A 129 -14.35 -29.50 5.24
C THR A 129 -13.60 -30.06 4.02
N ASP A 130 -13.96 -29.64 2.80
CA ASP A 130 -13.30 -30.05 1.56
C ASP A 130 -11.94 -29.35 1.40
N PRO A 131 -10.81 -30.11 1.43
CA PRO A 131 -9.46 -29.56 1.29
C PRO A 131 -9.25 -28.80 -0.04
N ARG A 132 -9.87 -29.26 -1.14
CA ARG A 132 -9.75 -28.62 -2.46
C ARG A 132 -10.40 -27.24 -2.46
N ARG A 133 -11.61 -27.14 -1.89
CA ARG A 133 -12.30 -25.86 -1.78
C ARG A 133 -11.52 -24.85 -0.92
N ARG A 134 -10.96 -25.33 0.19
CA ARG A 134 -10.12 -24.47 1.05
C ARG A 134 -8.88 -23.99 0.30
N LEU A 135 -8.19 -24.88 -0.42
CA LEU A 135 -7.00 -24.53 -1.19
C LEU A 135 -7.32 -23.55 -2.30
N ASN A 136 -8.41 -23.77 -3.07
CA ASN A 136 -8.81 -22.84 -4.13
C ASN A 136 -9.12 -21.44 -3.57
N HIS A 137 -9.82 -21.37 -2.43
CA HIS A 137 -10.11 -20.12 -1.78
C HIS A 137 -8.85 -19.42 -1.23
N LEU A 138 -7.87 -20.18 -0.75
CA LEU A 138 -6.56 -19.65 -0.39
C LEU A 138 -5.84 -19.06 -1.61
N CYS A 139 -5.83 -19.79 -2.74
CA CYS A 139 -5.27 -19.29 -4.01
C CYS A 139 -5.92 -17.98 -4.47
N ASP A 140 -7.26 -17.88 -4.39
CA ASP A 140 -7.99 -16.65 -4.72
C ASP A 140 -7.54 -15.46 -3.85
N ARG A 141 -7.35 -15.68 -2.55
CA ARG A 141 -6.86 -14.65 -1.62
C ARG A 141 -5.41 -14.26 -1.90
N LEU A 142 -4.53 -15.23 -2.18
CA LEU A 142 -3.12 -14.96 -2.52
C LEU A 142 -3.02 -14.17 -3.82
N TRP A 143 -3.81 -14.48 -4.84
CA TRP A 143 -3.86 -13.68 -6.06
C TRP A 143 -4.42 -12.27 -5.82
N LEU A 144 -5.40 -12.13 -4.92
CA LEU A 144 -5.91 -10.81 -4.55
C LEU A 144 -4.84 -9.98 -3.83
N ILE A 145 -4.08 -10.60 -2.90
CA ILE A 145 -2.94 -9.92 -2.24
C ILE A 145 -1.91 -9.50 -3.29
N ALA A 146 -1.50 -10.39 -4.20
CA ALA A 146 -0.54 -10.04 -5.26
C ALA A 146 -1.02 -8.87 -6.15
N ALA A 147 -2.32 -8.75 -6.38
CA ALA A 147 -2.89 -7.64 -7.14
C ALA A 147 -2.94 -6.33 -6.31
N ILE A 148 -3.18 -6.42 -5.01
CA ILE A 148 -3.11 -5.26 -4.11
C ILE A 148 -1.66 -4.80 -3.99
N GLU A 149 -0.71 -5.72 -3.77
CA GLU A 149 0.73 -5.45 -3.70
C GLU A 149 1.31 -4.80 -4.97
N HIS A 150 0.75 -5.11 -6.13
CA HIS A 150 1.09 -4.34 -7.33
C HIS A 150 0.67 -2.86 -7.21
N TYR A 151 -0.50 -2.56 -6.63
CA TYR A 151 -0.93 -1.18 -6.42
C TYR A 151 -0.15 -0.49 -5.30
N THR A 152 0.17 -1.20 -4.21
CA THR A 152 0.95 -0.62 -3.11
C THR A 152 2.38 -0.31 -3.58
N ALA A 153 3.00 -1.16 -4.41
CA ALA A 153 4.28 -0.86 -5.05
C ALA A 153 4.21 0.38 -5.96
N VAL A 154 3.12 0.57 -6.74
CA VAL A 154 2.90 1.78 -7.55
C VAL A 154 2.74 3.01 -6.66
N LEU A 155 2.07 2.89 -5.52
CA LEU A 155 1.91 3.96 -4.53
C LEU A 155 3.23 4.24 -3.81
N GLY A 156 4.03 3.21 -3.53
CA GLY A 156 5.37 3.31 -2.96
C GLY A 156 6.33 4.07 -3.88
N ASP A 157 6.36 3.71 -5.17
CA ASP A 157 7.11 4.45 -6.18
C ASP A 157 6.65 5.93 -6.26
N PHE A 158 5.33 6.16 -6.19
CA PHE A 158 4.81 7.53 -6.12
C PHE A 158 5.30 8.27 -4.86
N ALA A 159 5.25 7.65 -3.67
CA ALA A 159 5.66 8.29 -2.42
C ALA A 159 7.13 8.68 -2.44
N LEU A 160 8.00 7.79 -2.93
CA LEU A 160 9.44 8.04 -3.11
C LEU A 160 9.73 9.21 -4.07
N ASN A 161 8.87 9.41 -5.08
CA ASN A 161 9.02 10.46 -6.10
C ASN A 161 8.05 11.63 -5.93
N SER A 162 7.34 11.70 -4.80
CA SER A 162 6.40 12.77 -4.48
C SER A 162 7.09 14.10 -4.27
N ARG A 163 6.34 15.18 -4.51
CA ARG A 163 6.83 16.54 -4.31
C ARG A 163 6.41 17.14 -2.95
N TRP A 164 6.16 16.32 -1.96
CA TRP A 164 5.68 16.76 -0.65
C TRP A 164 6.62 17.75 0.03
N ASP A 165 7.95 17.51 -0.08
CA ASP A 165 8.97 18.42 0.49
C ASP A 165 8.90 19.84 -0.10
N ASP A 166 8.60 19.95 -1.41
CA ASP A 166 8.48 21.27 -2.09
C ASP A 166 7.34 22.13 -1.51
N TYR A 167 6.41 21.49 -0.82
CA TYR A 167 5.23 22.13 -0.21
C TYR A 167 5.32 22.20 1.32
N GLY A 168 6.47 21.91 1.91
CA GLY A 168 6.69 21.99 3.35
C GLY A 168 5.89 20.96 4.16
N ALA A 169 5.67 19.77 3.58
CA ALA A 169 4.99 18.68 4.26
C ALA A 169 5.73 18.27 5.55
N ASP A 170 4.98 17.80 6.55
CA ASP A 170 5.56 17.34 7.81
C ASP A 170 6.57 16.21 7.56
N PRO A 171 7.84 16.38 8.01
CA PRO A 171 8.92 15.44 7.68
C PRO A 171 8.72 14.06 8.30
N THR A 172 8.03 13.96 9.44
CA THR A 172 7.74 12.66 10.08
C THR A 172 6.75 11.87 9.24
N LEU A 173 5.68 12.51 8.76
CA LEU A 173 4.70 11.84 7.89
C LEU A 173 5.28 11.53 6.50
N VAL A 174 6.14 12.39 5.97
CA VAL A 174 6.90 12.09 4.75
C VAL A 174 7.73 10.82 4.95
N ASP A 175 8.43 10.68 6.08
CA ASP A 175 9.23 9.49 6.38
C ASP A 175 8.35 8.24 6.56
N VAL A 176 7.22 8.34 7.27
CA VAL A 176 6.25 7.22 7.40
C VAL A 176 5.87 6.67 6.02
N PHE A 177 5.38 7.52 5.12
CA PHE A 177 4.86 7.05 3.83
C PHE A 177 5.96 6.64 2.84
N ARG A 178 7.17 7.23 2.91
CA ARG A 178 8.29 6.82 2.07
C ARG A 178 8.97 5.55 2.59
N TRP A 179 9.11 5.40 3.91
CA TRP A 179 9.58 4.15 4.52
C TRP A 179 8.68 2.99 4.13
N HIS A 180 7.38 3.12 4.41
CA HIS A 180 6.39 2.11 4.01
C HIS A 180 6.45 1.84 2.50
N GLY A 181 6.36 2.88 1.67
CA GLY A 181 6.42 2.74 0.22
C GLY A 181 7.70 2.10 -0.31
N SER A 182 8.81 2.22 0.40
CA SER A 182 10.06 1.52 0.05
C SER A 182 9.94 0.02 0.31
N GLU A 183 9.35 -0.38 1.44
CA GLU A 183 9.12 -1.79 1.76
C GLU A 183 8.07 -2.41 0.82
N GLU A 184 7.05 -1.65 0.37
CA GLU A 184 6.11 -2.09 -0.66
C GLU A 184 6.77 -2.39 -2.01
N VAL A 185 7.80 -1.63 -2.38
CA VAL A 185 8.60 -1.94 -3.58
C VAL A 185 9.36 -3.27 -3.41
N GLU A 186 9.77 -3.65 -2.19
CA GLU A 186 10.35 -4.96 -1.90
C GLU A 186 9.32 -6.09 -2.02
N HIS A 187 8.07 -5.86 -1.60
CA HIS A 187 7.00 -6.86 -1.53
C HIS A 187 6.49 -7.37 -2.88
N ARG A 188 6.53 -6.56 -3.93
CA ARG A 188 5.93 -6.86 -5.23
C ARG A 188 6.33 -8.22 -5.81
N ASN A 189 7.58 -8.64 -5.56
CA ASN A 189 8.11 -9.90 -6.09
C ASN A 189 7.57 -11.09 -5.29
N VAL A 190 7.68 -11.06 -3.95
CA VAL A 190 7.25 -12.18 -3.10
C VAL A 190 5.75 -12.43 -3.23
N ALA A 191 4.92 -11.39 -3.28
CA ALA A 191 3.49 -11.55 -3.41
C ALA A 191 3.09 -12.24 -4.71
N HIS A 192 3.72 -11.86 -5.82
CA HIS A 192 3.49 -12.50 -7.11
C HIS A 192 4.03 -13.94 -7.14
N GLU A 193 5.26 -14.18 -6.64
CA GLU A 193 5.87 -15.51 -6.60
C GLU A 193 5.03 -16.49 -5.77
N VAL A 194 4.50 -16.07 -4.62
CA VAL A 194 3.63 -16.89 -3.79
C VAL A 194 2.35 -17.27 -4.52
N ALA A 195 1.68 -16.31 -5.17
CA ALA A 195 0.46 -16.59 -5.93
C ALA A 195 0.72 -17.61 -7.06
N VAL A 196 1.81 -17.43 -7.82
CA VAL A 196 2.23 -18.34 -8.89
C VAL A 196 2.61 -19.74 -8.33
N TYR A 197 3.30 -19.79 -7.18
CA TYR A 197 3.67 -21.05 -6.55
C TYR A 197 2.45 -21.93 -6.22
N PHE A 198 1.37 -21.32 -5.73
CA PHE A 198 0.15 -22.05 -5.39
C PHE A 198 -0.70 -22.38 -6.62
N HIS A 199 -0.82 -21.48 -7.57
CA HIS A 199 -1.59 -21.69 -8.79
C HIS A 199 -1.20 -20.70 -9.88
N ASP A 200 -0.33 -21.09 -10.81
CA ASP A 200 0.04 -20.29 -11.97
C ASP A 200 -1.14 -20.17 -12.95
N SER A 201 -1.86 -19.07 -12.87
CA SER A 201 -3.07 -18.82 -13.66
C SER A 201 -3.18 -17.35 -14.12
N TYR A 202 -3.04 -17.15 -15.42
CA TYR A 202 -3.25 -15.83 -16.02
C TYR A 202 -4.66 -15.29 -15.78
N LEU A 203 -5.67 -16.16 -15.81
CA LEU A 203 -7.07 -15.75 -15.61
C LEU A 203 -7.32 -15.28 -14.16
N ASP A 204 -6.75 -15.98 -13.17
CA ASP A 204 -6.90 -15.60 -11.77
C ASP A 204 -6.17 -14.30 -11.49
N ARG A 205 -5.00 -14.08 -12.10
CA ARG A 205 -4.30 -12.79 -12.07
C ARG A 205 -5.17 -11.64 -12.58
N ILE A 206 -5.83 -11.81 -13.74
CA ILE A 206 -6.72 -10.79 -14.31
C ILE A 206 -7.94 -10.52 -13.42
N ARG A 207 -8.58 -11.58 -12.93
CA ARG A 207 -9.77 -11.48 -12.06
C ARG A 207 -9.44 -10.77 -10.75
N SER A 208 -8.33 -11.15 -10.13
CA SER A 208 -7.88 -10.55 -8.88
C SER A 208 -7.52 -9.07 -9.03
N MET A 209 -6.87 -8.71 -10.15
CA MET A 209 -6.59 -7.31 -10.45
C MET A 209 -7.88 -6.50 -10.67
N ALA A 210 -8.86 -7.04 -11.39
CA ALA A 210 -10.14 -6.36 -11.57
C ALA A 210 -10.86 -6.14 -10.23
N MET A 211 -10.80 -7.14 -9.34
CA MET A 211 -11.36 -7.04 -7.99
C MET A 211 -10.57 -6.03 -7.14
N ALA A 212 -9.24 -6.08 -7.11
CA ALA A 212 -8.40 -5.14 -6.39
C ALA A 212 -8.64 -3.70 -6.86
N ALA A 213 -8.68 -3.46 -8.18
CA ALA A 213 -8.98 -2.15 -8.75
C ALA A 213 -10.32 -1.59 -8.26
N THR A 214 -11.34 -2.45 -8.25
CA THR A 214 -12.70 -2.06 -7.81
C THR A 214 -12.74 -1.73 -6.33
N LEU A 215 -12.13 -2.58 -5.48
CA LEU A 215 -12.07 -2.38 -4.03
C LEU A 215 -11.28 -1.11 -3.69
N ILE A 216 -10.07 -0.96 -4.24
CA ILE A 216 -9.20 0.18 -3.96
C ILE A 216 -9.86 1.48 -4.44
N ALA A 217 -10.37 1.53 -5.68
CA ALA A 217 -11.05 2.71 -6.19
C ALA A 217 -12.30 3.06 -5.35
N GLY A 218 -13.07 2.07 -4.94
CA GLY A 218 -14.25 2.23 -4.10
C GLY A 218 -13.92 2.81 -2.73
N PHE A 219 -12.98 2.18 -2.02
CA PHE A 219 -12.55 2.63 -0.69
C PHE A 219 -11.90 4.01 -0.72
N PHE A 220 -10.99 4.25 -1.67
CA PHE A 220 -10.32 5.55 -1.78
C PHE A 220 -11.27 6.69 -2.12
N ASN A 221 -12.23 6.48 -3.03
CA ASN A 221 -13.21 7.53 -3.34
C ASN A 221 -14.15 7.82 -2.18
N ARG A 222 -14.72 6.77 -1.57
CA ARG A 222 -15.68 6.92 -0.48
C ARG A 222 -15.01 7.39 0.80
N GLY A 223 -13.85 6.81 1.15
CA GLY A 223 -13.10 7.17 2.35
C GLY A 223 -12.56 8.59 2.27
N ALA A 224 -11.94 8.99 1.15
CA ALA A 224 -11.47 10.36 0.95
C ALA A 224 -12.63 11.37 1.00
N TRP A 225 -13.78 11.04 0.39
CA TRP A 225 -14.96 11.86 0.48
C TRP A 225 -15.45 12.00 1.92
N TYR A 226 -15.51 10.90 2.65
CA TYR A 226 -15.92 10.91 4.06
C TYR A 226 -14.99 11.80 4.89
N LEU A 227 -13.68 11.60 4.82
CA LEU A 227 -12.72 12.40 5.58
C LEU A 227 -12.79 13.89 5.23
N CYS A 228 -12.82 14.24 3.94
CA CYS A 228 -12.91 15.64 3.52
C CYS A 228 -14.24 16.31 3.88
N ARG A 229 -15.36 15.54 3.90
CA ARG A 229 -16.69 16.08 4.22
C ARG A 229 -16.87 16.28 5.72
N THR A 230 -16.32 15.40 6.53
CA THR A 230 -16.46 15.43 8.00
C THR A 230 -15.42 16.29 8.69
N ASP A 231 -14.42 16.76 7.95
CA ASP A 231 -13.42 17.70 8.45
C ASP A 231 -14.06 19.08 8.69
N PRO A 232 -14.16 19.54 9.95
CA PRO A 232 -14.87 20.77 10.28
C PRO A 232 -14.17 22.03 9.79
N SER A 233 -12.89 21.94 9.42
CA SER A 233 -12.12 23.05 8.85
C SER A 233 -12.37 23.23 7.35
N LEU A 234 -13.05 22.28 6.70
CA LEU A 234 -13.29 22.27 5.26
C LEU A 234 -14.78 22.45 4.94
N ASP A 235 -15.11 23.51 4.19
CA ASP A 235 -16.40 23.56 3.49
C ASP A 235 -16.26 22.81 2.16
N MET A 236 -16.60 21.50 2.15
CA MET A 236 -16.29 20.61 1.06
C MET A 236 -17.53 20.07 0.35
N SER A 237 -17.67 20.40 -0.94
CA SER A 237 -18.57 19.69 -1.85
C SER A 237 -17.81 18.61 -2.64
N TRP A 238 -18.54 17.59 -3.11
CA TRP A 238 -17.96 16.52 -3.93
C TRP A 238 -17.15 17.06 -5.14
N TRP A 239 -17.73 18.00 -5.86
CA TRP A 239 -17.09 18.57 -7.05
C TRP A 239 -15.87 19.42 -6.71
N ARG A 240 -15.89 20.13 -5.57
CA ARG A 240 -14.74 20.88 -5.06
C ARG A 240 -13.60 19.93 -4.70
N MET A 241 -13.91 18.84 -3.98
CA MET A 241 -12.91 17.81 -3.64
C MET A 241 -12.26 17.22 -4.90
N GLN A 242 -13.05 16.84 -5.91
CA GLN A 242 -12.51 16.25 -7.14
C GLN A 242 -11.62 17.24 -7.91
N ARG A 243 -11.96 18.53 -7.92
CA ARG A 243 -11.13 19.56 -8.54
C ARG A 243 -9.81 19.71 -7.80
N LEU A 244 -9.83 19.88 -6.48
CA LEU A 244 -8.62 20.00 -5.67
C LEU A 244 -7.73 18.76 -5.78
N ARG A 245 -8.32 17.57 -5.75
CA ARG A 245 -7.61 16.32 -5.97
C ARG A 245 -6.91 16.24 -7.33
N ALA A 246 -7.58 16.70 -8.39
CA ALA A 246 -6.97 16.74 -9.72
C ALA A 246 -5.81 17.75 -9.79
N ASP A 247 -5.93 18.89 -9.11
CA ASP A 247 -4.88 19.89 -9.05
C ASP A 247 -3.70 19.43 -8.19
N ASP A 248 -3.94 18.78 -7.05
CA ASP A 248 -2.92 18.15 -6.20
C ASP A 248 -2.16 17.04 -6.96
N SER A 249 -2.87 16.27 -7.79
CA SER A 249 -2.23 15.27 -8.66
C SER A 249 -1.31 15.89 -9.71
N LYS A 250 -1.70 17.00 -10.32
CA LYS A 250 -0.83 17.75 -11.28
C LYS A 250 0.41 18.33 -10.60
N ARG A 251 0.30 18.67 -9.32
CA ARG A 251 1.39 19.18 -8.48
C ARG A 251 2.35 18.09 -8.00
N GLY A 252 2.00 16.81 -8.17
CA GLY A 252 2.78 15.67 -7.67
C GLY A 252 2.56 15.38 -6.18
N LEU A 253 1.47 15.88 -5.60
CA LEU A 253 1.08 15.62 -4.20
C LEU A 253 0.20 14.38 -4.05
N LEU A 254 -0.47 13.96 -5.13
CA LEU A 254 -1.28 12.75 -5.23
C LEU A 254 -0.94 11.97 -6.50
N PRO A 255 -1.09 10.63 -6.50
CA PRO A 255 -0.93 9.85 -7.71
C PRO A 255 -2.00 10.21 -8.73
N MET A 256 -1.65 10.22 -10.00
CA MET A 256 -2.62 10.43 -11.08
C MET A 256 -3.52 9.20 -11.23
N TYR A 257 -4.84 9.39 -11.20
CA TYR A 257 -5.83 8.32 -11.35
C TYR A 257 -5.59 7.45 -12.59
N ARG A 258 -5.29 8.09 -13.72
CA ARG A 258 -5.01 7.36 -14.96
C ARG A 258 -3.73 6.53 -14.91
N LYS A 259 -2.75 6.92 -14.09
CA LYS A 259 -1.55 6.10 -13.88
C LYS A 259 -1.88 4.93 -12.98
N LEU A 260 -2.55 5.17 -11.86
CA LEU A 260 -2.88 4.16 -10.87
C LEU A 260 -3.88 3.13 -11.42
N PHE A 261 -5.05 3.56 -11.87
CA PHE A 261 -6.12 2.66 -12.34
C PHE A 261 -6.14 2.41 -13.87
N GLY A 262 -5.27 3.07 -14.61
CA GLY A 262 -5.11 2.85 -16.05
C GLY A 262 -3.82 2.10 -16.35
N SER A 263 -2.70 2.80 -16.43
CA SER A 263 -1.45 2.17 -16.89
C SER A 263 -0.94 1.07 -15.96
N ALA A 264 -1.08 1.20 -14.64
CA ALA A 264 -0.67 0.14 -13.71
C ALA A 264 -1.51 -1.13 -13.92
N THR A 265 -2.85 -1.00 -13.96
CA THR A 265 -3.75 -2.12 -14.25
C THR A 265 -3.43 -2.79 -15.59
N LEU A 266 -3.24 -1.99 -16.64
CA LEU A 266 -2.90 -2.52 -17.97
C LEU A 266 -1.53 -3.20 -18.01
N THR A 267 -0.57 -2.73 -17.22
CA THR A 267 0.73 -3.40 -17.09
C THR A 267 0.57 -4.77 -16.44
N TYR A 268 -0.20 -4.87 -15.37
CA TYR A 268 -0.49 -6.15 -14.72
C TYR A 268 -1.22 -7.15 -15.61
N PHE A 269 -2.00 -6.67 -16.59
CA PHE A 269 -2.72 -7.51 -17.56
C PHE A 269 -1.84 -8.06 -18.69
N ARG A 270 -0.60 -7.59 -18.84
CA ARG A 270 0.29 -8.11 -19.89
C ARG A 270 0.59 -9.59 -19.66
N PRO A 271 0.59 -10.43 -20.72
CA PRO A 271 0.96 -11.84 -20.59
C PRO A 271 2.37 -12.05 -20.02
N ASN A 272 3.31 -11.17 -20.40
CA ASN A 272 4.71 -11.15 -19.94
C ASN A 272 4.95 -10.17 -18.79
N TYR A 273 3.96 -9.96 -17.92
CA TYR A 273 4.10 -9.10 -16.74
C TYR A 273 5.23 -9.59 -15.83
N SER A 274 6.05 -8.66 -15.39
CA SER A 274 7.01 -8.84 -14.30
C SER A 274 6.70 -7.83 -13.19
N PRO A 275 6.72 -8.23 -11.92
CA PRO A 275 6.62 -7.28 -10.80
C PRO A 275 7.71 -6.21 -10.83
N GLU A 276 8.88 -6.51 -11.42
CA GLU A 276 10.01 -5.57 -11.55
C GLU A 276 9.72 -4.40 -12.50
N ASP A 277 8.65 -4.48 -13.31
CA ASP A 277 8.21 -3.37 -14.17
C ASP A 277 7.70 -2.15 -13.36
N VAL A 278 7.59 -2.26 -12.01
CA VAL A 278 7.03 -1.24 -11.12
C VAL A 278 8.02 -0.88 -10.02
N GLY A 279 8.29 0.42 -9.88
CA GLY A 279 9.21 0.95 -8.87
C GLY A 279 10.67 0.61 -9.12
N SER A 280 11.55 1.17 -8.31
CA SER A 280 13.00 0.92 -8.33
C SER A 280 13.47 0.34 -7.01
N THR A 281 13.96 -0.90 -7.01
CA THR A 281 14.57 -1.53 -5.81
C THR A 281 15.77 -0.72 -5.32
N ALA A 282 16.60 -0.19 -6.22
CA ALA A 282 17.74 0.64 -5.85
C ALA A 282 17.33 1.91 -5.13
N GLN A 283 16.24 2.57 -5.59
CA GLN A 283 15.71 3.77 -4.94
C GLN A 283 15.12 3.43 -3.56
N ALA A 284 14.38 2.32 -3.43
CA ALA A 284 13.81 1.86 -2.18
C ALA A 284 14.92 1.57 -1.13
N VAL A 285 15.93 0.80 -1.51
CA VAL A 285 17.09 0.50 -0.65
C VAL A 285 17.83 1.77 -0.24
N ALA A 286 18.06 2.69 -1.19
CA ALA A 286 18.73 3.98 -0.89
C ALA A 286 17.91 4.82 0.10
N TYR A 287 16.58 4.84 -0.03
CA TYR A 287 15.73 5.54 0.93
C TYR A 287 15.78 4.89 2.31
N LEU A 288 15.60 3.57 2.41
CA LEU A 288 15.68 2.84 3.69
C LEU A 288 17.01 3.06 4.43
N ALA A 289 18.12 3.14 3.68
CA ALA A 289 19.43 3.47 4.25
C ALA A 289 19.53 4.92 4.77
N SER A 290 18.66 5.83 4.32
CA SER A 290 18.67 7.25 4.71
C SER A 290 17.50 7.64 5.63
N SER A 291 16.41 6.86 5.69
CA SER A 291 15.25 7.11 6.54
C SER A 291 15.66 7.23 8.00
N PRO A 292 15.26 8.32 8.68
CA PRO A 292 15.55 8.50 10.11
C PRO A 292 15.04 7.35 10.97
N ALA A 293 13.81 6.89 10.74
CA ALA A 293 13.19 5.83 11.51
C ALA A 293 13.81 4.45 11.21
N ALA A 294 14.11 4.12 9.95
CA ALA A 294 14.76 2.86 9.60
C ALA A 294 16.17 2.77 10.16
N ARG A 295 16.93 3.87 10.17
CA ARG A 295 18.26 3.92 10.78
C ARG A 295 18.22 3.75 12.30
N ALA A 296 17.22 4.33 12.96
CA ALA A 296 17.05 4.18 14.41
C ALA A 296 16.67 2.73 14.80
N ALA A 297 16.01 1.99 13.92
CA ALA A 297 15.65 0.59 14.15
C ALA A 297 16.86 -0.37 14.17
N HIS A 298 18.02 0.04 13.66
CA HIS A 298 19.26 -0.75 13.63
C HIS A 298 20.20 -0.46 14.81
N LEU A 299 19.82 0.50 15.68
CA LEU A 299 20.54 0.83 16.92
C LEU A 299 19.94 0.11 18.12
#